data_92ac8c0fdd49e13c74b3e7eda2a466d5
#
_entry.id   92ac8c0fdd49e13c74b3e7eda2a466d5
#
_cell.length_a   1.000
_cell.length_b   1.000
_cell.length_c   1.000
_cell.angle_alpha   90.00
_cell.angle_beta   90.00
_cell.angle_gamma   90.00
#
_symmetry.space_group_name_H-M   'P 1'
#
loop_
_entity.id
_entity.type
_entity.pdbx_description
1 polymer ?
#
loop_
_entity_poly.entity_id
_entity_poly.type
_entity_poly.pdbx_seq_one_letter_code
_entity_poly.pdbx_strand_id
1 'polypeptide(L)'
;MNDYIVKLNNIKILAAHGLHDSEKTTKQLFEVDIAITSTKETCNDDIGLSIDYEYIYSLIVRVFEENCFNLIETLGEKVIDSICASFSTRKISVTIRKPEISFDNNSSCVEVSIIRNNE
;
A
#
# COMPACT_ATOMS: atom_id res chain seq x y z
N MET A 1 26.62 -9.65 -3.26
CA MET A 1 25.60 -8.81 -2.60
C MET A 1 24.23 -9.22 -3.08
N ASN A 2 23.28 -9.28 -2.15
CA ASN A 2 21.91 -9.63 -2.47
C ASN A 2 21.01 -8.40 -2.34
N ASP A 3 19.97 -8.38 -3.18
CA ASP A 3 18.85 -7.47 -2.97
C ASP A 3 17.66 -8.31 -2.53
N TYR A 4 17.04 -7.93 -1.44
CA TYR A 4 15.81 -8.57 -0.97
C TYR A 4 14.63 -7.66 -1.25
N ILE A 5 13.64 -8.20 -1.95
CA ILE A 5 12.42 -7.48 -2.25
C ILE A 5 11.28 -8.29 -1.64
N VAL A 6 10.58 -7.70 -0.68
CA VAL A 6 9.39 -8.29 -0.07
C VAL A 6 8.18 -7.70 -0.75
N LYS A 7 7.31 -8.57 -1.26
CA LYS A 7 6.10 -8.17 -1.96
C LYS A 7 4.87 -8.73 -1.26
N LEU A 8 3.87 -7.88 -1.06
CA LEU A 8 2.53 -8.30 -0.68
C LEU A 8 1.62 -7.97 -1.84
N ASN A 9 0.95 -8.99 -2.36
CA ASN A 9 0.13 -8.85 -3.57
C ASN A 9 -1.34 -9.12 -3.25
N ASN A 10 -2.22 -8.34 -3.88
CA ASN A 10 -3.66 -8.52 -3.80
C ASN A 10 -4.22 -8.45 -2.38
N ILE A 11 -3.73 -7.51 -1.59
CA ILE A 11 -4.32 -7.23 -0.28
C ILE A 11 -5.67 -6.56 -0.52
N LYS A 12 -6.74 -7.17 -0.01
CA LYS A 12 -8.10 -6.65 -0.19
C LYS A 12 -8.57 -5.98 1.08
N ILE A 13 -8.99 -4.73 0.97
CA ILE A 13 -9.42 -3.92 2.11
C ILE A 13 -10.73 -3.22 1.75
N LEU A 14 -11.72 -3.31 2.65
CA LEU A 14 -12.95 -2.53 2.55
C LEU A 14 -12.76 -1.25 3.34
N ALA A 15 -12.88 -0.11 2.66
CA ALA A 15 -12.68 1.21 3.29
C ALA A 15 -13.41 2.29 2.51
N ALA A 16 -13.54 3.47 3.12
CA ALA A 16 -14.23 4.61 2.52
C ALA A 16 -13.24 5.72 2.20
N HIS A 17 -12.85 5.81 0.94
CA HIS A 17 -11.98 6.87 0.43
C HIS A 17 -12.42 7.27 -0.97
N GLY A 18 -12.34 8.53 -1.29
CA GLY A 18 -12.64 9.04 -2.60
C GLY A 18 -13.06 10.50 -2.59
N LEU A 19 -13.16 11.08 -3.77
CA LEU A 19 -13.46 12.50 -3.95
C LEU A 19 -14.93 12.81 -3.67
N HIS A 20 -15.82 11.88 -4.01
CA HIS A 20 -17.27 12.08 -3.87
C HIS A 20 -17.76 11.76 -2.45
N ASP A 21 -18.77 12.49 -1.98
CA ASP A 21 -19.33 12.30 -0.65
C ASP A 21 -19.78 10.86 -0.39
N SER A 22 -20.36 10.21 -1.39
CA SER A 22 -20.79 8.81 -1.27
C SER A 22 -19.62 7.86 -1.02
N GLU A 23 -18.46 8.16 -1.57
CA GLU A 23 -17.25 7.35 -1.38
C GLU A 23 -16.66 7.50 0.03
N LYS A 24 -16.99 8.58 0.73
CA LYS A 24 -16.52 8.84 2.10
C LYS A 24 -17.40 8.19 3.15
N THR A 25 -18.61 7.80 2.79
CA THR A 25 -19.59 7.25 3.72
C THR A 25 -19.91 5.78 3.46
N THR A 26 -19.56 5.27 2.29
CA THR A 26 -19.84 3.89 1.89
C THR A 26 -18.53 3.18 1.61
N LYS A 27 -18.29 2.07 2.28
CA LYS A 27 -17.08 1.27 2.05
C LYS A 27 -17.12 0.62 0.67
N GLN A 28 -15.96 0.61 0.02
CA GLN A 28 -15.77 -0.09 -1.24
C GLN A 28 -14.50 -0.94 -1.15
N LEU A 29 -14.36 -1.88 -2.07
CA LEU A 29 -13.18 -2.72 -2.12
C LEU A 29 -12.00 -1.97 -2.72
N PHE A 30 -10.87 -2.03 -2.01
CA PHE A 30 -9.56 -1.61 -2.52
C PHE A 30 -8.66 -2.83 -2.59
N GLU A 31 -7.79 -2.86 -3.58
CA GLU A 31 -6.73 -3.86 -3.68
C GLU A 31 -5.39 -3.16 -3.65
N VAL A 32 -4.46 -3.72 -2.89
CA VAL A 32 -3.14 -3.11 -2.69
C VAL A 32 -2.05 -4.12 -3.01
N ASP A 33 -1.09 -3.69 -3.82
CA ASP A 33 0.17 -4.39 -4.03
C ASP A 33 1.29 -3.51 -3.49
N ILE A 34 2.25 -4.10 -2.81
CA ILE A 34 3.39 -3.37 -2.32
C ILE A 34 4.67 -4.18 -2.57
N ALA A 35 5.75 -3.46 -2.88
CA ALA A 35 7.07 -4.05 -3.05
C ALA A 35 8.08 -3.19 -2.30
N ILE A 36 8.82 -3.81 -1.41
CA ILE A 36 9.78 -3.11 -0.53
C ILE A 36 11.15 -3.73 -0.74
N THR A 37 12.11 -2.91 -1.19
CA THR A 37 13.50 -3.32 -1.33
C THR A 37 14.23 -3.00 -0.03
N SER A 38 14.74 -4.04 0.62
CA SER A 38 15.42 -3.94 1.90
C SER A 38 16.79 -3.28 1.75
N THR A 39 17.25 -2.62 2.82
CA THR A 39 18.62 -2.14 2.93
C THR A 39 19.59 -3.24 3.38
N LYS A 40 19.07 -4.39 3.82
CA LYS A 40 19.91 -5.49 4.32
C LYS A 40 20.34 -6.39 3.17
N GLU A 41 21.60 -6.81 3.19
CA GLU A 41 22.16 -7.70 2.18
C GLU A 41 22.06 -9.17 2.56
N THR A 42 21.76 -9.45 3.83
CA THR A 42 21.55 -10.79 4.34
C THR A 42 20.59 -10.75 5.51
N CYS A 43 19.79 -11.79 5.67
CA CYS A 43 18.85 -11.94 6.78
C CYS A 43 19.37 -12.87 7.86
N ASN A 44 20.31 -13.72 7.54
CA ASN A 44 20.90 -14.68 8.48
C ASN A 44 19.84 -15.45 9.31
N ASP A 45 18.72 -15.76 8.67
CA ASP A 45 17.56 -16.43 9.29
C ASP A 45 17.03 -15.72 10.54
N ASP A 46 17.14 -14.40 10.59
CA ASP A 46 16.72 -13.56 11.71
C ASP A 46 15.69 -12.55 11.21
N ILE A 47 14.47 -12.59 11.77
CA ILE A 47 13.38 -11.68 11.40
C ILE A 47 13.76 -10.20 11.67
N GLY A 48 14.62 -9.94 12.64
CA GLY A 48 15.11 -8.59 12.91
C GLY A 48 15.96 -8.00 11.79
N LEU A 49 16.47 -8.84 10.89
CA LEU A 49 17.24 -8.43 9.72
C LEU A 49 16.39 -8.45 8.43
N SER A 50 15.12 -8.80 8.54
CA SER A 50 14.20 -8.86 7.42
C SER A 50 13.09 -7.84 7.60
N ILE A 51 12.19 -7.81 6.62
CA ILE A 51 10.98 -6.99 6.69
C ILE A 51 9.84 -7.92 7.10
N ASP A 52 9.26 -7.63 8.26
CA ASP A 52 8.13 -8.40 8.79
C ASP A 52 6.86 -8.03 8.02
N TYR A 53 6.45 -8.90 7.09
CA TYR A 53 5.29 -8.62 6.24
C TYR A 53 3.96 -8.63 7.00
N GLU A 54 3.86 -9.31 8.13
CA GLU A 54 2.65 -9.25 8.96
C GLU A 54 2.48 -7.86 9.57
N TYR A 55 3.58 -7.25 9.99
CA TYR A 55 3.58 -5.89 10.49
C TYR A 55 3.26 -4.89 9.37
N ILE A 56 3.83 -5.10 8.18
CA ILE A 56 3.51 -4.29 6.99
C ILE A 56 2.01 -4.33 6.70
N TYR A 57 1.43 -5.53 6.71
CA TYR A 57 -0.01 -5.69 6.49
C TYR A 57 -0.81 -4.87 7.51
N SER A 58 -0.44 -4.94 8.78
CA SER A 58 -1.15 -4.21 9.84
C SER A 58 -1.05 -2.68 9.65
N LEU A 59 0.09 -2.18 9.18
CA LEU A 59 0.27 -0.76 8.89
C LEU A 59 -0.64 -0.32 7.74
N ILE A 60 -0.71 -1.11 6.68
CA ILE A 60 -1.56 -0.80 5.52
C ILE A 60 -3.03 -0.74 5.94
N VAL A 61 -3.50 -1.75 6.64
CA VAL A 61 -4.89 -1.81 7.10
C VAL A 61 -5.22 -0.60 7.98
N ARG A 62 -4.31 -0.25 8.88
CA ARG A 62 -4.50 0.90 9.77
C ARG A 62 -4.66 2.20 9.00
N VAL A 63 -3.80 2.44 8.00
CA VAL A 63 -3.89 3.66 7.18
C VAL A 63 -5.25 3.73 6.47
N PHE A 64 -5.72 2.60 5.93
CA PHE A 64 -6.99 2.54 5.23
C PHE A 64 -8.19 2.75 6.16
N GLU A 65 -8.15 2.17 7.36
CA GLU A 65 -9.30 2.15 8.27
C GLU A 65 -9.39 3.39 9.15
N GLU A 66 -8.25 3.98 9.54
CA GLU A 66 -8.22 5.10 10.48
C GLU A 66 -8.32 6.47 9.81
N ASN A 67 -8.39 6.53 8.50
CA ASN A 67 -8.41 7.78 7.74
C ASN A 67 -9.50 7.77 6.68
N CYS A 68 -9.82 8.96 6.17
CA CYS A 68 -10.70 9.12 5.03
C CYS A 68 -10.08 10.19 4.12
N PHE A 69 -9.48 9.75 3.02
CA PHE A 69 -8.81 10.65 2.10
C PHE A 69 -9.63 10.87 0.84
N ASN A 70 -9.47 12.03 0.22
CA ASN A 70 -10.13 12.36 -1.04
C ASN A 70 -9.52 11.62 -2.22
N LEU A 71 -8.19 11.41 -2.17
CA LEU A 71 -7.43 10.86 -3.30
C LEU A 71 -6.72 9.57 -2.89
N ILE A 72 -6.73 8.58 -3.78
CA ILE A 72 -5.95 7.35 -3.55
C ILE A 72 -4.43 7.62 -3.61
N GLU A 73 -4.00 8.66 -4.29
CA GLU A 73 -2.61 9.11 -4.26
C GLU A 73 -2.17 9.46 -2.84
N THR A 74 -2.99 10.20 -2.11
CA THR A 74 -2.71 10.55 -0.71
C THR A 74 -2.68 9.31 0.16
N LEU A 75 -3.62 8.40 -0.05
CA LEU A 75 -3.68 7.12 0.66
C LEU A 75 -2.38 6.34 0.47
N GLY A 76 -1.90 6.25 -0.77
CA GLY A 76 -0.64 5.58 -1.09
C GLY A 76 0.57 6.24 -0.44
N GLU A 77 0.64 7.57 -0.44
CA GLU A 77 1.71 8.31 0.23
C GLU A 77 1.74 8.02 1.72
N LYS A 78 0.58 7.96 2.37
CA LYS A 78 0.49 7.67 3.81
C LYS A 78 0.89 6.24 4.13
N VAL A 79 0.57 5.29 3.25
CA VAL A 79 1.04 3.91 3.39
C VAL A 79 2.57 3.88 3.37
N ILE A 80 3.18 4.55 2.38
CA ILE A 80 4.63 4.61 2.26
C ILE A 80 5.25 5.29 3.47
N ASP A 81 4.70 6.42 3.92
CA ASP A 81 5.20 7.14 5.10
C ASP A 81 5.22 6.23 6.34
N SER A 82 4.14 5.48 6.55
CA SER A 82 4.03 4.57 7.71
C SER A 82 5.08 3.47 7.67
N ILE A 83 5.33 2.92 6.50
CA ILE A 83 6.32 1.85 6.33
C ILE A 83 7.74 2.40 6.49
N CYS A 84 8.04 3.55 5.88
CA CYS A 84 9.36 4.17 5.99
C CYS A 84 9.67 4.63 7.41
N ALA A 85 8.67 4.92 8.22
CA ALA A 85 8.86 5.27 9.63
C ALA A 85 9.27 4.05 10.48
N SER A 86 8.95 2.84 10.03
CA SER A 86 9.20 1.60 10.79
C SER A 86 10.35 0.77 10.26
N PHE A 87 10.68 0.89 8.98
CA PHE A 87 11.69 0.07 8.32
C PHE A 87 12.63 0.92 7.47
N SER A 88 13.89 0.54 7.43
CA SER A 88 14.84 1.10 6.48
C SER A 88 14.64 0.43 5.13
N THR A 89 14.31 1.22 4.12
CA THR A 89 14.05 0.73 2.77
C THR A 89 14.87 1.51 1.75
N ARG A 90 15.35 0.82 0.71
CA ARG A 90 16.02 1.50 -0.41
C ARG A 90 15.02 2.00 -1.45
N LYS A 91 13.97 1.24 -1.64
CA LYS A 91 12.91 1.57 -2.58
C LYS A 91 11.62 0.95 -2.11
N ILE A 92 10.53 1.65 -2.28
CA ILE A 92 9.21 1.15 -1.98
C ILE A 92 8.25 1.58 -3.08
N SER A 93 7.41 0.65 -3.53
CA SER A 93 6.35 0.96 -4.47
C SER A 93 5.03 0.42 -3.94
N VAL A 94 3.97 1.18 -4.13
CA VAL A 94 2.62 0.77 -3.77
C VAL A 94 1.70 1.02 -4.96
N THR A 95 0.83 0.06 -5.23
CA THR A 95 -0.24 0.19 -6.22
C THR A 95 -1.56 0.00 -5.50
N ILE A 96 -2.45 0.95 -5.64
CA ILE A 96 -3.78 0.90 -5.05
C ILE A 96 -4.79 0.89 -6.19
N ARG A 97 -5.68 -0.10 -6.19
CA ARG A 97 -6.73 -0.26 -7.19
C ARG A 97 -8.10 -0.09 -6.57
N LYS A 98 -8.98 0.53 -7.34
CA LYS A 98 -10.43 0.46 -7.16
C LYS A 98 -10.94 -0.49 -8.25
N PRO A 99 -11.13 -1.78 -7.95
CA PRO A 99 -11.46 -2.76 -8.99
C PRO A 99 -12.90 -2.68 -9.48
N GLU A 100 -13.78 -2.06 -8.70
CA GLU A 100 -15.22 -2.00 -9.01
C GLU A 100 -15.64 -0.56 -9.23
N ILE A 101 -15.21 0.02 -10.36
CA ILE A 101 -15.62 1.36 -10.74
C ILE A 101 -16.39 1.33 -12.06
N SER A 102 -17.25 2.30 -12.28
CA SER A 102 -18.08 2.36 -13.50
C SER A 102 -17.92 3.70 -14.19
N PHE A 103 -17.70 3.66 -15.50
CA PHE A 103 -17.71 4.82 -16.38
C PHE A 103 -18.77 4.60 -17.46
N ASP A 104 -19.76 5.49 -17.57
CA ASP A 104 -20.81 5.40 -18.60
C ASP A 104 -21.44 4.00 -18.66
N ASN A 105 -21.76 3.43 -17.49
CA ASN A 105 -22.33 2.08 -17.33
C ASN A 105 -21.37 0.94 -17.75
N ASN A 106 -20.11 1.23 -17.97
CA ASN A 106 -19.09 0.21 -18.24
C ASN A 106 -18.25 0.00 -16.99
N SER A 107 -18.14 -1.26 -16.56
CA SER A 107 -17.28 -1.64 -15.44
C SER A 107 -15.82 -1.44 -15.82
N SER A 108 -15.05 -0.93 -14.89
CA SER A 108 -13.63 -0.69 -15.09
C SER A 108 -12.87 -0.80 -13.79
N CYS A 109 -11.55 -0.71 -13.88
CA CYS A 109 -10.64 -0.70 -12.75
C CYS A 109 -9.76 0.54 -12.88
N VAL A 110 -9.58 1.25 -11.77
CA VAL A 110 -8.66 2.39 -11.71
C VAL A 110 -7.56 2.04 -10.74
N GLU A 111 -6.32 2.32 -11.10
CA GLU A 111 -5.19 2.12 -10.19
C GLU A 111 -4.21 3.29 -10.23
N VAL A 112 -3.55 3.51 -9.11
CA VAL A 112 -2.50 4.49 -8.95
C VAL A 112 -1.29 3.78 -8.37
N SER A 113 -0.11 4.03 -8.93
CA SER A 113 1.15 3.50 -8.42
C SER A 113 2.03 4.65 -7.99
N ILE A 114 2.66 4.48 -6.82
CA ILE A 114 3.61 5.46 -6.27
C ILE A 114 4.90 4.73 -5.98
N ILE A 115 6.02 5.33 -6.42
CA ILE A 115 7.36 4.78 -6.21
C ILE A 115 8.18 5.82 -5.45
N ARG A 116 8.77 5.39 -4.35
CA ARG A 116 9.69 6.25 -3.58
C ARG A 116 11.06 5.60 -3.53
N ASN A 117 12.07 6.36 -3.94
CA ASN A 117 13.47 5.96 -3.82
C ASN A 117 14.05 6.66 -2.60
N ASN A 118 14.64 5.89 -1.70
CA ASN A 118 15.22 6.38 -0.45
C ASN A 118 16.75 6.33 -0.47
N GLU A 119 17.33 6.18 -1.64
CA GLU A 119 18.79 6.17 -1.83
C GLU A 119 19.36 7.57 -1.98
#